data_2779f38d198a16821bba9a43be9cb50a
#
_entry.id   2779f38d198a16821bba9a43be9cb50a
#
_cell.length_a   1.000
_cell.length_b   1.000
_cell.length_c   1.000
_cell.angle_alpha   90.00
_cell.angle_beta   90.00
_cell.angle_gamma   90.00
#
_symmetry.space_group_name_H-M   'P 1'
#
loop_
_entity.id
_entity.type
_entity.pdbx_description
1 polymer ?
#
loop_
_entity_poly.entity_id
_entity_poly.type
_entity_poly.pdbx_seq_one_letter_code
_entity_poly.pdbx_strand_id
1 'polypeptide(L)'
;MELKTYPIHKLDGNITAKLQTIISADIPGCINKGLSNEIHFIDEGTSITDSAKIVPDILNGGYYVQLSAAYCQYLWLICDIALKSIDFETIYYECRKRDLDLKGYKASLEEFISLPKEMALEKLQKSGYNINPAQYYDYIKRSLSIIDTERLKKELEMDYCLLLPLADKSKAIDIEKYYQINFDGAYEEKVNAMYCFGITFVLLHELSHFSLGHIRSCESNEKDETEADIAAFWNIYSSLTGPELFSANCGLLCVLFSFIFIFLNPNLSIDEKDNHPREDKRLFEIYDNIKDDNEKFTLLIIHMFKLWKDFNDIQDFPELKNGNLEDAINSIKEFLLGYNPN
;
A
#
# COMPACT_ATOMS: atom_id res chain seq x y z
N MET A 1 8.32 29.27 0.73
CA MET A 1 8.50 27.82 0.54
C MET A 1 7.14 27.22 0.79
N GLU A 2 6.43 26.82 -0.26
CA GLU A 2 5.10 26.24 -0.11
C GLU A 2 5.23 24.88 0.58
N LEU A 3 4.56 24.73 1.71
CA LEU A 3 4.42 23.45 2.40
C LEU A 3 3.64 22.50 1.48
N LYS A 4 4.26 21.39 1.11
CA LYS A 4 3.55 20.33 0.38
C LYS A 4 2.66 19.59 1.39
N THR A 5 1.39 19.89 1.36
CA THR A 5 0.37 19.09 2.06
C THR A 5 0.19 17.75 1.36
N TYR A 6 -0.22 16.69 2.10
CA TYR A 6 -0.62 15.41 1.48
C TYR A 6 -1.60 15.66 0.36
N PRO A 7 -1.43 15.01 -0.79
CA PRO A 7 -2.29 15.25 -1.94
C PRO A 7 -3.69 14.62 -1.81
N ILE A 8 -4.07 14.07 -0.66
CA ILE A 8 -5.28 13.27 -0.49
C ILE A 8 -6.53 13.94 -1.04
N HIS A 9 -6.77 15.22 -0.72
CA HIS A 9 -7.93 15.95 -1.22
C HIS A 9 -7.84 16.28 -2.72
N LYS A 10 -6.64 16.32 -3.30
CA LYS A 10 -6.46 16.50 -4.74
C LYS A 10 -6.72 15.23 -5.53
N LEU A 11 -6.69 14.07 -4.86
CA LEU A 11 -6.85 12.75 -5.47
C LEU A 11 -8.30 12.24 -5.44
N ASP A 12 -9.22 12.96 -4.81
CA ASP A 12 -10.65 12.56 -4.71
C ASP A 12 -11.27 12.30 -6.09
N GLY A 13 -10.99 13.17 -7.06
CA GLY A 13 -11.43 12.99 -8.43
C GLY A 13 -10.85 11.73 -9.09
N ASN A 14 -9.59 11.39 -8.79
CA ASN A 14 -8.94 10.20 -9.32
C ASN A 14 -9.51 8.93 -8.69
N ILE A 15 -9.79 8.93 -7.39
CA ILE A 15 -10.45 7.82 -6.69
C ILE A 15 -11.83 7.58 -7.28
N THR A 16 -12.65 8.63 -7.43
CA THR A 16 -13.98 8.55 -8.02
C THR A 16 -13.93 7.99 -9.45
N ALA A 17 -12.99 8.46 -10.28
CA ALA A 17 -12.84 7.97 -11.65
C ALA A 17 -12.45 6.48 -11.70
N LYS A 18 -11.53 6.03 -10.82
CA LYS A 18 -11.14 4.61 -10.73
C LYS A 18 -12.31 3.75 -10.25
N LEU A 19 -13.00 4.20 -9.20
CA LEU A 19 -14.18 3.53 -8.69
C LEU A 19 -15.23 3.36 -9.81
N GLN A 20 -15.55 4.41 -10.54
CA GLN A 20 -16.50 4.36 -11.67
C GLN A 20 -16.06 3.41 -12.78
N THR A 21 -14.77 3.33 -13.08
CA THR A 21 -14.23 2.42 -14.10
C THR A 21 -14.41 0.97 -13.68
N ILE A 22 -14.16 0.65 -12.42
CA ILE A 22 -14.21 -0.71 -11.86
C ILE A 22 -15.66 -1.16 -11.66
N ILE A 23 -16.53 -0.28 -11.19
CA ILE A 23 -17.93 -0.61 -10.82
C ILE A 23 -18.92 -0.45 -11.97
N SER A 24 -18.49 -0.22 -13.18
CA SER A 24 -19.39 0.08 -14.31
C SER A 24 -20.59 -0.88 -14.48
N ALA A 25 -20.57 -2.06 -13.86
CA ALA A 25 -21.65 -3.05 -13.92
C ALA A 25 -22.59 -3.06 -12.70
N ASP A 26 -22.13 -2.78 -11.47
CA ASP A 26 -22.90 -3.08 -10.24
C ASP A 26 -23.32 -1.87 -9.38
N ILE A 27 -22.77 -0.68 -9.57
CA ILE A 27 -23.22 0.54 -8.85
C ILE A 27 -24.70 0.82 -9.07
N PRO A 28 -25.30 0.63 -10.27
CA PRO A 28 -26.74 0.84 -10.44
C PRO A 28 -27.59 0.08 -9.43
N GLY A 29 -27.14 -1.11 -9.03
CA GLY A 29 -27.79 -1.90 -7.98
C GLY A 29 -27.73 -1.27 -6.60
N CYS A 30 -26.59 -0.67 -6.24
CA CYS A 30 -26.39 0.02 -4.97
C CYS A 30 -27.12 1.35 -4.90
N ILE A 31 -27.06 2.14 -5.97
CA ILE A 31 -27.80 3.42 -6.10
C ILE A 31 -29.31 3.18 -6.01
N ASN A 32 -29.82 2.15 -6.68
CA ASN A 32 -31.23 1.76 -6.60
C ASN A 32 -31.65 1.34 -5.19
N LYS A 33 -30.70 0.96 -4.32
CA LYS A 33 -30.94 0.68 -2.89
C LYS A 33 -30.79 1.90 -1.99
N GLY A 34 -30.56 3.09 -2.56
CA GLY A 34 -30.49 4.36 -1.83
C GLY A 34 -29.08 4.80 -1.41
N LEU A 35 -28.02 4.23 -2.00
CA LEU A 35 -26.66 4.71 -1.76
C LEU A 35 -26.43 6.02 -2.54
N SER A 36 -25.91 7.05 -1.85
CA SER A 36 -25.45 8.29 -2.49
C SER A 36 -24.20 8.04 -3.34
N ASN A 37 -24.06 8.81 -4.43
CA ASN A 37 -22.85 8.83 -5.25
C ASN A 37 -21.71 9.65 -4.61
N GLU A 38 -21.97 10.32 -3.50
CA GLU A 38 -21.01 11.19 -2.85
C GLU A 38 -20.26 10.44 -1.76
N ILE A 39 -18.92 10.61 -1.75
CA ILE A 39 -18.05 10.15 -0.70
C ILE A 39 -17.80 11.35 0.21
N HIS A 40 -18.09 11.18 1.50
CA HIS A 40 -17.90 12.22 2.49
C HIS A 40 -16.60 12.00 3.25
N PHE A 41 -15.62 12.88 3.02
CA PHE A 41 -14.39 12.90 3.81
C PHE A 41 -14.66 13.55 5.17
N ILE A 42 -14.21 12.91 6.23
CA ILE A 42 -14.35 13.43 7.58
C ILE A 42 -12.97 13.74 8.15
N ASP A 43 -12.73 15.04 8.39
CA ASP A 43 -11.46 15.56 8.89
C ASP A 43 -11.38 15.54 10.42
N GLU A 44 -12.50 15.78 11.10
CA GLU A 44 -12.52 15.94 12.54
C GLU A 44 -12.98 14.68 13.28
N GLY A 45 -12.27 14.33 14.33
CA GLY A 45 -12.68 13.27 15.26
C GLY A 45 -12.57 11.85 14.75
N THR A 46 -11.97 11.63 13.56
CA THR A 46 -11.79 10.30 12.99
C THR A 46 -10.53 9.61 13.53
N SER A 47 -10.61 8.30 13.65
CA SER A 47 -9.48 7.42 13.97
C SER A 47 -8.94 6.80 12.69
N ILE A 48 -7.69 6.40 12.70
CA ILE A 48 -7.13 5.56 11.63
C ILE A 48 -7.76 4.16 11.63
N THR A 49 -8.35 3.74 12.75
CA THR A 49 -9.07 2.47 12.88
C THR A 49 -10.43 2.48 12.18
N ASP A 50 -11.01 3.68 11.99
CA ASP A 50 -12.28 3.86 11.26
C ASP A 50 -11.97 4.24 9.80
N SER A 51 -11.48 3.31 8.98
CA SER A 51 -11.03 3.60 7.61
C SER A 51 -12.14 4.17 6.72
N ALA A 52 -13.23 3.43 6.61
CA ALA A 52 -14.44 3.83 5.92
C ALA A 52 -15.65 3.16 6.57
N LYS A 53 -16.84 3.70 6.31
CA LYS A 53 -18.11 3.08 6.70
C LYS A 53 -19.28 3.60 5.90
N ILE A 54 -20.31 2.78 5.74
CA ILE A 54 -21.58 3.20 5.20
C ILE A 54 -22.48 3.70 6.33
N VAL A 55 -22.99 4.91 6.18
CA VAL A 55 -23.76 5.61 7.20
C VAL A 55 -25.14 5.97 6.64
N PRO A 56 -26.22 5.81 7.43
CA PRO A 56 -27.54 6.30 7.04
C PRO A 56 -27.57 7.82 6.85
N ASP A 57 -28.12 8.29 5.76
CA ASP A 57 -28.42 9.72 5.53
C ASP A 57 -29.78 10.04 6.15
N ILE A 58 -29.76 10.57 7.37
CA ILE A 58 -30.98 10.89 8.14
C ILE A 58 -31.75 12.04 7.50
N LEU A 59 -31.06 12.94 6.77
CA LEU A 59 -31.69 14.15 6.24
C LEU A 59 -32.37 13.91 4.88
N ASN A 60 -31.67 13.17 3.99
CA ASN A 60 -32.16 12.96 2.63
C ASN A 60 -32.76 11.56 2.42
N GLY A 61 -32.58 10.68 3.39
CA GLY A 61 -32.90 9.26 3.29
C GLY A 61 -31.87 8.51 2.45
N GLY A 62 -31.66 7.23 2.76
CA GLY A 62 -30.65 6.41 2.09
C GLY A 62 -29.35 6.30 2.88
N TYR A 63 -28.22 6.15 2.18
CA TYR A 63 -26.92 5.89 2.75
C TYR A 63 -25.82 6.67 1.99
N TYR A 64 -24.72 6.95 2.65
CA TYR A 64 -23.49 7.48 2.04
C TYR A 64 -22.27 6.82 2.63
N VAL A 65 -21.14 6.90 1.91
CA VAL A 65 -19.85 6.39 2.40
C VAL A 65 -19.10 7.52 3.10
N GLN A 66 -18.69 7.28 4.34
CA GLN A 66 -17.76 8.12 5.06
C GLN A 66 -16.34 7.55 4.93
N LEU A 67 -15.36 8.41 4.71
CA LEU A 67 -13.95 8.07 4.61
C LEU A 67 -13.13 8.94 5.57
N SER A 68 -12.32 8.30 6.43
CA SER A 68 -11.49 9.00 7.40
C SER A 68 -10.31 9.69 6.72
N ALA A 69 -10.19 11.00 6.85
CA ALA A 69 -9.04 11.76 6.36
C ALA A 69 -7.73 11.33 7.06
N ALA A 70 -7.81 10.99 8.35
CA ALA A 70 -6.65 10.46 9.09
C ALA A 70 -6.18 9.13 8.50
N TYR A 71 -7.09 8.20 8.18
CA TYR A 71 -6.76 6.96 7.51
C TYR A 71 -6.20 7.18 6.11
N CYS A 72 -6.77 8.11 5.35
CA CYS A 72 -6.25 8.46 4.01
C CYS A 72 -4.80 8.93 4.06
N GLN A 73 -4.44 9.79 5.02
CA GLN A 73 -3.07 10.25 5.22
C GLN A 73 -2.16 9.08 5.60
N TYR A 74 -2.61 8.24 6.50
CA TYR A 74 -1.90 7.06 6.96
C TYR A 74 -1.62 6.09 5.81
N LEU A 75 -2.64 5.76 5.01
CA LEU A 75 -2.51 4.85 3.87
C LEU A 75 -1.58 5.42 2.80
N TRP A 76 -1.66 6.73 2.52
CA TRP A 76 -0.76 7.36 1.55
C TRP A 76 0.71 7.18 1.96
N LEU A 77 1.01 7.34 3.25
CA LEU A 77 2.34 7.16 3.80
C LEU A 77 2.78 5.68 3.76
N ILE A 78 1.88 4.75 4.02
CA ILE A 78 2.15 3.31 3.82
C ILE A 78 2.48 3.00 2.35
N CYS A 79 1.78 3.61 1.39
CA CYS A 79 2.09 3.46 -0.04
C CYS A 79 3.49 4.01 -0.39
N ASP A 80 3.89 5.12 0.22
CA ASP A 80 5.24 5.67 0.04
C ASP A 80 6.32 4.73 0.59
N ILE A 81 6.16 4.24 1.82
CA ILE A 81 7.03 3.24 2.44
C ILE A 81 7.11 1.98 1.58
N ALA A 82 5.96 1.48 1.12
CA ALA A 82 5.88 0.27 0.30
C ALA A 82 6.62 0.44 -1.03
N LEU A 83 6.47 1.58 -1.72
CA LEU A 83 7.17 1.83 -2.98
C LEU A 83 8.67 1.93 -2.80
N LYS A 84 9.16 2.62 -1.75
CA LYS A 84 10.59 2.63 -1.37
C LYS A 84 11.10 1.21 -1.13
N SER A 85 10.31 0.40 -0.45
CA SER A 85 10.61 -0.99 -0.12
C SER A 85 10.70 -1.89 -1.36
N ILE A 86 9.74 -1.80 -2.26
CA ILE A 86 9.75 -2.57 -3.54
C ILE A 86 10.98 -2.22 -4.36
N ASP A 87 11.30 -0.95 -4.49
CA ASP A 87 12.42 -0.49 -5.28
C ASP A 87 13.76 -0.98 -4.68
N PHE A 88 13.90 -0.91 -3.35
CA PHE A 88 15.09 -1.39 -2.64
C PHE A 88 15.28 -2.89 -2.79
N GLU A 89 14.27 -3.70 -2.49
CA GLU A 89 14.36 -5.16 -2.59
C GLU A 89 14.55 -5.62 -4.04
N THR A 90 13.95 -4.93 -5.01
CA THR A 90 14.18 -5.22 -6.43
C THR A 90 15.66 -5.04 -6.80
N ILE A 91 16.30 -3.95 -6.35
CA ILE A 91 17.73 -3.70 -6.60
C ILE A 91 18.57 -4.75 -5.91
N TYR A 92 18.29 -5.05 -4.65
CA TYR A 92 19.02 -6.04 -3.90
C TYR A 92 18.91 -7.46 -4.50
N TYR A 93 17.72 -7.81 -4.97
CA TYR A 93 17.47 -9.06 -5.67
C TYR A 93 18.24 -9.16 -7.01
N GLU A 94 18.25 -8.09 -7.81
CA GLU A 94 19.02 -8.00 -9.04
C GLU A 94 20.53 -8.09 -8.79
N CYS A 95 21.03 -7.50 -7.71
CA CYS A 95 22.43 -7.65 -7.30
C CYS A 95 22.78 -9.12 -7.06
N ARG A 96 21.93 -9.83 -6.33
CA ARG A 96 22.15 -11.27 -6.05
C ARG A 96 22.13 -12.14 -7.30
N LYS A 97 21.17 -11.91 -8.18
CA LYS A 97 21.09 -12.64 -9.46
C LYS A 97 22.37 -12.51 -10.29
N ARG A 98 23.09 -11.40 -10.14
CA ARG A 98 24.32 -11.08 -10.87
C ARG A 98 25.60 -11.38 -10.08
N ASP A 99 25.48 -11.96 -8.89
CA ASP A 99 26.60 -12.18 -7.98
C ASP A 99 27.41 -10.88 -7.69
N LEU A 100 26.70 -9.76 -7.59
CA LEU A 100 27.25 -8.43 -7.31
C LEU A 100 26.85 -8.02 -5.89
N ASP A 101 27.78 -7.39 -5.19
CA ASP A 101 27.41 -6.60 -4.01
C ASP A 101 26.78 -5.25 -4.43
N LEU A 102 26.13 -4.58 -3.49
CA LEU A 102 25.53 -3.26 -3.75
C LEU A 102 26.54 -2.24 -4.24
N LYS A 103 27.80 -2.33 -3.79
CA LYS A 103 28.86 -1.41 -4.18
C LYS A 103 29.29 -1.62 -5.63
N GLY A 104 29.46 -2.88 -6.06
CA GLY A 104 29.77 -3.22 -7.45
C GLY A 104 28.61 -2.87 -8.39
N TYR A 105 27.36 -3.07 -7.93
CA TYR A 105 26.18 -2.67 -8.70
C TYR A 105 26.10 -1.15 -8.86
N LYS A 106 26.32 -0.41 -7.78
CA LYS A 106 26.38 1.07 -7.83
C LYS A 106 27.42 1.54 -8.85
N ALA A 107 28.64 0.99 -8.80
CA ALA A 107 29.70 1.36 -9.72
C ALA A 107 29.32 1.10 -11.18
N SER A 108 28.64 -0.02 -11.46
CA SER A 108 28.17 -0.35 -12.82
C SER A 108 27.08 0.63 -13.32
N LEU A 109 26.22 1.12 -12.43
CA LEU A 109 25.21 2.12 -12.76
C LEU A 109 25.82 3.52 -12.96
N GLU A 110 26.81 3.88 -12.14
CA GLU A 110 27.54 5.14 -12.28
C GLU A 110 28.34 5.19 -13.60
N GLU A 111 28.98 4.09 -13.97
CA GLU A 111 29.60 3.96 -15.29
C GLU A 111 28.60 4.16 -16.41
N PHE A 112 27.43 3.51 -16.32
CA PHE A 112 26.38 3.63 -17.34
C PHE A 112 25.83 5.05 -17.47
N ILE A 113 25.59 5.77 -16.35
CA ILE A 113 25.12 7.16 -16.36
C ILE A 113 26.19 8.14 -16.88
N SER A 114 27.46 7.80 -16.71
CA SER A 114 28.56 8.65 -17.24
C SER A 114 28.65 8.63 -18.76
N LEU A 115 28.00 7.66 -19.42
CA LEU A 115 27.95 7.63 -20.88
C LEU A 115 27.08 8.77 -21.45
N PRO A 116 27.43 9.32 -22.63
CA PRO A 116 26.52 10.18 -23.36
C PRO A 116 25.15 9.51 -23.54
N LYS A 117 24.07 10.26 -23.37
CA LYS A 117 22.69 9.71 -23.38
C LYS A 117 22.41 8.84 -24.60
N GLU A 118 22.86 9.25 -25.77
CA GLU A 118 22.69 8.50 -27.03
C GLU A 118 23.41 7.14 -27.01
N MET A 119 24.63 7.11 -26.45
CA MET A 119 25.40 5.85 -26.32
C MET A 119 24.77 4.92 -25.27
N ALA A 120 24.28 5.46 -24.17
CA ALA A 120 23.56 4.69 -23.16
C ALA A 120 22.29 4.06 -23.74
N LEU A 121 21.50 4.83 -24.50
CA LEU A 121 20.30 4.35 -25.18
C LEU A 121 20.61 3.29 -26.22
N GLU A 122 21.68 3.46 -27.04
CA GLU A 122 22.13 2.47 -28.02
C GLU A 122 22.56 1.14 -27.35
N LYS A 123 23.29 1.23 -26.22
CA LYS A 123 23.73 0.06 -25.44
C LYS A 123 22.54 -0.71 -24.89
N LEU A 124 21.48 -0.02 -24.45
CA LEU A 124 20.22 -0.62 -23.99
C LEU A 124 19.44 -1.33 -25.10
N GLN A 125 19.32 -0.68 -26.26
CA GLN A 125 18.66 -1.29 -27.42
C GLN A 125 19.37 -2.57 -27.88
N LYS A 126 20.71 -2.58 -27.87
CA LYS A 126 21.51 -3.75 -28.22
C LYS A 126 21.41 -4.91 -27.24
N SER A 127 21.08 -4.64 -25.98
CA SER A 127 20.90 -5.67 -24.94
C SER A 127 19.54 -6.38 -25.00
N GLY A 128 18.70 -6.07 -25.97
CA GLY A 128 17.41 -6.77 -26.21
C GLY A 128 16.30 -6.43 -25.21
N TYR A 129 16.50 -5.41 -24.35
CA TYR A 129 15.45 -4.94 -23.46
C TYR A 129 14.39 -4.16 -24.27
N ASN A 130 13.19 -4.68 -24.29
CA ASN A 130 12.04 -4.03 -24.95
C ASN A 130 11.41 -2.94 -24.04
N ILE A 131 12.28 -2.12 -23.43
CA ILE A 131 11.91 -1.06 -22.49
C ILE A 131 12.13 0.27 -23.19
N ASN A 132 11.23 1.22 -22.96
CA ASN A 132 11.43 2.60 -23.39
C ASN A 132 12.78 3.11 -22.83
N PRO A 133 13.74 3.47 -23.68
CA PRO A 133 15.09 3.84 -23.24
C PRO A 133 15.12 5.01 -22.26
N ALA A 134 14.19 5.99 -22.40
CA ALA A 134 14.09 7.12 -21.49
C ALA A 134 13.66 6.68 -20.09
N GLN A 135 12.65 5.82 -19.99
CA GLN A 135 12.18 5.27 -18.72
C GLN A 135 13.26 4.44 -18.01
N TYR A 136 14.06 3.69 -18.78
CA TYR A 136 15.16 2.93 -18.20
C TYR A 136 16.29 3.83 -17.67
N TYR A 137 16.59 4.91 -18.33
CA TYR A 137 17.59 5.88 -17.87
C TYR A 137 17.15 6.56 -16.57
N ASP A 138 15.86 6.91 -16.47
CA ASP A 138 15.28 7.44 -15.23
C ASP A 138 15.24 6.38 -14.12
N TYR A 139 14.97 5.12 -14.47
CA TYR A 139 15.07 3.99 -13.53
C TYR A 139 16.50 3.83 -12.96
N ILE A 140 17.55 3.93 -13.81
CA ILE A 140 18.94 3.84 -13.33
C ILE A 140 19.29 5.00 -12.39
N LYS A 141 18.89 6.23 -12.73
CA LYS A 141 19.10 7.39 -11.86
C LYS A 141 18.42 7.17 -10.50
N ARG A 142 17.21 6.68 -10.52
CA ARG A 142 16.47 6.37 -9.30
C ARG A 142 17.14 5.23 -8.52
N SER A 143 17.56 4.17 -9.19
CA SER A 143 18.29 3.06 -8.56
C SER A 143 19.54 3.55 -7.83
N LEU A 144 20.29 4.49 -8.42
CA LEU A 144 21.43 5.12 -7.75
C LEU A 144 21.03 5.91 -6.49
N SER A 145 19.89 6.58 -6.50
CA SER A 145 19.41 7.32 -5.32
C SER A 145 18.97 6.38 -4.19
N ILE A 146 18.46 5.20 -4.53
CA ILE A 146 17.97 4.18 -3.58
C ILE A 146 19.12 3.35 -3.00
N ILE A 147 20.21 3.14 -3.76
CA ILE A 147 21.41 2.39 -3.29
C ILE A 147 22.14 3.10 -2.14
N ASP A 148 21.88 4.37 -1.91
CA ASP A 148 22.31 5.04 -0.68
C ASP A 148 21.47 4.51 0.50
N THR A 149 21.86 3.32 0.98
CA THR A 149 21.15 2.56 2.03
C THR A 149 21.02 3.36 3.33
N GLU A 150 22.00 4.19 3.67
CA GLU A 150 21.95 5.05 4.86
C GLU A 150 20.90 6.16 4.71
N ARG A 151 20.79 6.74 3.51
CA ARG A 151 19.78 7.74 3.21
C ARG A 151 18.38 7.12 3.22
N LEU A 152 18.20 5.97 2.54
CA LEU A 152 16.92 5.29 2.47
C LEU A 152 16.44 4.86 3.87
N LYS A 153 17.36 4.33 4.70
CA LYS A 153 17.03 3.96 6.07
C LYS A 153 16.53 5.16 6.87
N LYS A 154 17.20 6.31 6.77
CA LYS A 154 16.76 7.55 7.43
C LYS A 154 15.40 8.05 6.92
N GLU A 155 15.16 7.95 5.61
CA GLU A 155 13.87 8.31 5.03
C GLU A 155 12.75 7.39 5.55
N LEU A 156 12.98 6.07 5.59
CA LEU A 156 12.01 5.11 6.13
C LEU A 156 11.80 5.29 7.65
N GLU A 157 12.85 5.55 8.42
CA GLU A 157 12.73 5.88 9.86
C GLU A 157 11.90 7.15 10.06
N MET A 158 12.08 8.15 9.20
CA MET A 158 11.31 9.40 9.25
C MET A 158 9.85 9.17 8.88
N ASP A 159 9.58 8.40 7.82
CA ASP A 159 8.22 8.06 7.40
C ASP A 159 7.49 7.28 8.51
N TYR A 160 8.20 6.33 9.15
CA TYR A 160 7.65 5.60 10.29
C TYR A 160 7.38 6.50 11.51
N CYS A 161 8.26 7.43 11.80
CA CYS A 161 8.03 8.44 12.86
C CYS A 161 6.78 9.29 12.59
N LEU A 162 6.35 9.42 11.33
CA LEU A 162 5.10 10.08 10.95
C LEU A 162 3.88 9.18 11.11
N LEU A 163 4.03 7.85 10.93
CA LEU A 163 2.92 6.91 11.12
C LEU A 163 2.44 6.85 12.57
N LEU A 164 3.36 6.82 13.53
CA LEU A 164 3.05 6.65 14.95
C LEU A 164 2.05 7.69 15.49
N PRO A 165 2.19 8.98 15.20
CA PRO A 165 1.26 9.98 15.70
C PRO A 165 -0.08 10.03 14.97
N LEU A 166 -0.11 9.61 13.72
CA LEU A 166 -1.38 9.39 13.03
C LEU A 166 -2.15 8.23 13.69
N ALA A 167 -1.43 7.24 14.21
CA ALA A 167 -2.00 6.12 14.96
C ALA A 167 -2.38 6.50 16.41
N ASP A 168 -1.61 7.38 17.06
CA ASP A 168 -1.79 7.78 18.45
C ASP A 168 -2.18 9.26 18.57
N LYS A 169 -3.47 9.52 18.73
CA LYS A 169 -4.01 10.89 18.90
C LYS A 169 -3.38 11.69 20.05
N SER A 170 -2.72 11.00 21.01
CA SER A 170 -2.03 11.66 22.13
C SER A 170 -0.72 12.32 21.73
N LYS A 171 -0.17 11.95 20.58
CA LYS A 171 1.10 12.47 20.06
C LYS A 171 0.83 13.43 18.90
N ALA A 172 0.29 14.61 19.20
CA ALA A 172 0.18 15.68 18.19
C ALA A 172 1.56 15.99 17.61
N ILE A 173 1.75 15.73 16.33
CA ILE A 173 2.93 16.16 15.60
C ILE A 173 2.62 17.50 14.92
N ASP A 174 3.63 18.37 14.95
CA ASP A 174 3.72 19.47 13.99
C ASP A 174 4.03 18.89 12.61
N ILE A 175 2.99 18.43 11.95
CA ILE A 175 3.02 17.85 10.60
C ILE A 175 3.70 18.81 9.63
N GLU A 176 3.52 20.11 9.78
CA GLU A 176 4.12 21.14 8.94
C GLU A 176 5.65 21.08 8.90
N LYS A 177 6.27 20.66 9.99
CA LYS A 177 7.73 20.56 10.10
C LYS A 177 8.34 19.40 9.31
N TYR A 178 7.58 18.37 9.00
CA TYR A 178 8.04 17.14 8.36
C TYR A 178 7.76 17.05 6.85
N TYR A 179 6.95 17.96 6.28
CA TYR A 179 6.47 17.89 4.88
C TYR A 179 7.36 18.56 3.82
N GLN A 180 8.65 18.62 3.99
CA GLN A 180 9.59 19.06 2.94
C GLN A 180 10.11 17.87 2.12
N ILE A 181 9.26 16.93 1.76
CA ILE A 181 9.67 15.81 0.90
C ILE A 181 9.67 16.32 -0.55
N ASN A 182 10.86 16.40 -1.13
CA ASN A 182 11.02 16.63 -2.57
C ASN A 182 10.71 15.31 -3.29
N PHE A 183 9.45 15.11 -3.68
CA PHE A 183 9.11 14.03 -4.59
C PHE A 183 9.51 14.43 -6.02
N ASP A 184 10.18 13.52 -6.72
CA ASP A 184 10.21 13.48 -8.17
C ASP A 184 8.77 13.22 -8.66
N GLY A 185 8.27 14.01 -9.62
CA GLY A 185 6.90 13.91 -10.10
C GLY A 185 6.49 12.50 -10.53
N ALA A 186 7.38 11.76 -11.20
CA ALA A 186 7.12 10.38 -11.62
C ALA A 186 7.03 9.40 -10.42
N TYR A 187 7.71 9.69 -9.32
CA TYR A 187 7.61 8.92 -8.09
C TYR A 187 6.29 9.18 -7.38
N GLU A 188 5.94 10.44 -7.22
CA GLU A 188 4.68 10.87 -6.61
C GLU A 188 3.49 10.25 -7.37
N GLU A 189 3.51 10.22 -8.71
CA GLU A 189 2.48 9.59 -9.53
C GLU A 189 2.28 8.12 -9.20
N LYS A 190 3.36 7.36 -8.91
CA LYS A 190 3.27 5.95 -8.52
C LYS A 190 2.67 5.77 -7.14
N VAL A 191 3.11 6.56 -6.15
CA VAL A 191 2.54 6.53 -4.80
C VAL A 191 1.06 6.88 -4.86
N ASN A 192 0.70 7.94 -5.61
CA ASN A 192 -0.67 8.37 -5.80
C ASN A 192 -1.53 7.29 -6.49
N ALA A 193 -0.97 6.57 -7.47
CA ALA A 193 -1.68 5.47 -8.11
C ALA A 193 -1.98 4.32 -7.14
N MET A 194 -0.99 3.89 -6.36
CA MET A 194 -1.16 2.87 -5.32
C MET A 194 -2.18 3.30 -4.28
N TYR A 195 -2.08 4.52 -3.78
CA TYR A 195 -3.02 5.11 -2.83
C TYR A 195 -4.46 5.13 -3.37
N CYS A 196 -4.66 5.65 -4.59
CA CYS A 196 -6.00 5.72 -5.20
C CYS A 196 -6.62 4.33 -5.35
N PHE A 197 -5.86 3.31 -5.74
CA PHE A 197 -6.36 1.94 -5.80
C PHE A 197 -6.60 1.35 -4.41
N GLY A 198 -5.76 1.65 -3.42
CA GLY A 198 -5.97 1.24 -2.04
C GLY A 198 -7.29 1.80 -1.48
N ILE A 199 -7.54 3.10 -1.64
CA ILE A 199 -8.83 3.70 -1.24
C ILE A 199 -9.99 3.11 -2.05
N THR A 200 -9.80 2.85 -3.35
CA THR A 200 -10.82 2.18 -4.16
C THR A 200 -11.17 0.80 -3.61
N PHE A 201 -10.17 0.02 -3.16
CA PHE A 201 -10.42 -1.26 -2.50
C PHE A 201 -11.24 -1.10 -1.21
N VAL A 202 -10.88 -0.15 -0.35
CA VAL A 202 -11.63 0.14 0.89
C VAL A 202 -13.08 0.50 0.59
N LEU A 203 -13.31 1.36 -0.41
CA LEU A 203 -14.66 1.73 -0.83
C LEU A 203 -15.45 0.55 -1.40
N LEU A 204 -14.81 -0.29 -2.20
CA LEU A 204 -15.42 -1.50 -2.75
C LEU A 204 -15.77 -2.53 -1.69
N HIS A 205 -14.94 -2.64 -0.64
CA HIS A 205 -15.22 -3.47 0.51
C HIS A 205 -16.51 -3.01 1.21
N GLU A 206 -16.66 -1.73 1.51
CA GLU A 206 -17.88 -1.18 2.10
C GLU A 206 -19.10 -1.38 1.18
N LEU A 207 -18.92 -1.12 -0.12
CA LEU A 207 -19.97 -1.35 -1.11
C LEU A 207 -20.38 -2.82 -1.21
N SER A 208 -19.44 -3.73 -1.00
CA SER A 208 -19.71 -5.18 -0.98
C SER A 208 -20.56 -5.56 0.22
N HIS A 209 -20.29 -5.03 1.42
CA HIS A 209 -21.19 -5.19 2.55
C HIS A 209 -22.63 -4.74 2.24
N PHE A 210 -22.75 -3.59 1.58
CA PHE A 210 -24.07 -3.06 1.19
C PHE A 210 -24.77 -3.97 0.16
N SER A 211 -24.04 -4.40 -0.88
CA SER A 211 -24.60 -5.20 -1.98
C SER A 211 -24.98 -6.61 -1.54
N LEU A 212 -24.17 -7.24 -0.68
CA LEU A 212 -24.38 -8.57 -0.10
C LEU A 212 -25.43 -8.58 1.00
N GLY A 213 -25.80 -7.40 1.52
CA GLY A 213 -26.86 -7.26 2.53
C GLY A 213 -26.38 -7.43 3.97
N HIS A 214 -25.05 -7.40 4.22
CA HIS A 214 -24.43 -7.52 5.55
C HIS A 214 -24.85 -6.40 6.51
N ILE A 215 -25.19 -5.21 5.99
CA ILE A 215 -25.60 -4.03 6.79
C ILE A 215 -26.89 -4.26 7.58
N ARG A 216 -27.64 -5.29 7.27
CA ARG A 216 -28.90 -5.60 7.98
C ARG A 216 -28.70 -6.37 9.29
N SER A 217 -27.55 -6.99 9.48
CA SER A 217 -27.17 -7.60 10.75
C SER A 217 -26.41 -6.58 11.57
N CYS A 218 -26.89 -6.28 12.79
CA CYS A 218 -26.19 -5.36 13.71
C CYS A 218 -24.82 -5.89 14.21
N GLU A 219 -24.40 -7.06 13.74
CA GLU A 219 -23.15 -7.75 14.07
C GLU A 219 -22.50 -8.21 12.77
N SER A 220 -21.43 -7.55 12.34
CA SER A 220 -20.53 -8.11 11.32
C SER A 220 -19.84 -9.35 11.91
N ASN A 221 -19.59 -10.34 11.09
CA ASN A 221 -18.86 -11.54 11.49
C ASN A 221 -17.68 -11.76 10.52
N GLU A 222 -16.69 -12.57 10.94
CA GLU A 222 -15.49 -12.86 10.13
C GLU A 222 -15.83 -13.30 8.68
N LYS A 223 -16.95 -13.98 8.50
CA LYS A 223 -17.38 -14.45 7.18
C LYS A 223 -17.82 -13.29 6.29
N ASP A 224 -18.61 -12.35 6.82
CA ASP A 224 -19.10 -11.18 6.07
C ASP A 224 -17.94 -10.30 5.64
N GLU A 225 -16.91 -10.13 6.49
CA GLU A 225 -15.69 -9.39 6.18
C GLU A 225 -14.88 -10.07 5.07
N THR A 226 -14.70 -11.40 5.18
CA THR A 226 -13.99 -12.18 4.15
C THR A 226 -14.74 -12.12 2.81
N GLU A 227 -16.07 -12.25 2.81
CA GLU A 227 -16.88 -12.13 1.58
C GLU A 227 -16.75 -10.73 0.96
N ALA A 228 -16.72 -9.65 1.76
CA ALA A 228 -16.55 -8.29 1.29
C ALA A 228 -15.14 -8.05 0.71
N ASP A 229 -14.09 -8.54 1.37
CA ASP A 229 -12.71 -8.48 0.87
C ASP A 229 -12.56 -9.17 -0.49
N ILE A 230 -13.06 -10.40 -0.58
CA ILE A 230 -12.98 -11.21 -1.81
C ILE A 230 -13.77 -10.54 -2.94
N ALA A 231 -14.95 -10.03 -2.66
CA ALA A 231 -15.76 -9.31 -3.66
C ALA A 231 -15.05 -8.03 -4.14
N ALA A 232 -14.50 -7.23 -3.23
CA ALA A 232 -13.73 -6.04 -3.56
C ALA A 232 -12.48 -6.38 -4.41
N PHE A 233 -11.73 -7.41 -4.01
CA PHE A 233 -10.57 -7.89 -4.74
C PHE A 233 -10.91 -8.29 -6.18
N TRP A 234 -11.90 -9.16 -6.38
CA TRP A 234 -12.25 -9.64 -7.70
C TRP A 234 -12.82 -8.55 -8.60
N ASN A 235 -13.52 -7.57 -8.06
CA ASN A 235 -13.96 -6.39 -8.82
C ASN A 235 -12.76 -5.63 -9.41
N ILE A 236 -11.71 -5.41 -8.63
CA ILE A 236 -10.48 -4.75 -9.09
C ILE A 236 -9.73 -5.65 -10.08
N TYR A 237 -9.46 -6.89 -9.69
CA TYR A 237 -8.60 -7.81 -10.42
C TYR A 237 -9.15 -8.12 -11.82
N SER A 238 -10.46 -8.31 -11.95
CA SER A 238 -11.10 -8.62 -13.24
C SER A 238 -11.26 -7.40 -14.16
N SER A 239 -11.17 -6.18 -13.63
CA SER A 239 -11.41 -4.95 -14.38
C SER A 239 -10.13 -4.31 -14.93
N LEU A 240 -8.96 -4.73 -14.47
CA LEU A 240 -7.68 -4.09 -14.78
C LEU A 240 -6.69 -5.07 -15.42
N THR A 241 -5.70 -4.52 -16.12
CA THR A 241 -4.62 -5.29 -16.72
C THR A 241 -3.29 -4.52 -16.70
N GLY A 242 -2.18 -5.22 -16.85
CA GLY A 242 -0.85 -4.62 -17.01
C GLY A 242 -0.42 -3.73 -15.83
N PRO A 243 0.15 -2.54 -16.11
CA PRO A 243 0.69 -1.66 -15.07
C PRO A 243 -0.36 -1.15 -14.07
N GLU A 244 -1.62 -0.99 -14.50
CA GLU A 244 -2.70 -0.56 -13.61
C GLU A 244 -3.06 -1.66 -12.61
N LEU A 245 -3.17 -2.92 -13.07
CA LEU A 245 -3.39 -4.07 -12.18
C LEU A 245 -2.23 -4.23 -11.19
N PHE A 246 -0.98 -4.04 -11.64
CA PHE A 246 0.17 -4.06 -10.74
C PHE A 246 0.06 -2.99 -9.64
N SER A 247 -0.24 -1.74 -10.01
CA SER A 247 -0.42 -0.65 -9.04
C SER A 247 -1.60 -0.89 -8.09
N ALA A 248 -2.68 -1.49 -8.61
CA ALA A 248 -3.86 -1.83 -7.81
C ALA A 248 -3.53 -2.93 -6.78
N ASN A 249 -2.84 -3.99 -7.18
CA ASN A 249 -2.43 -5.06 -6.27
C ASN A 249 -1.45 -4.53 -5.19
N CYS A 250 -0.51 -3.64 -5.55
CA CYS A 250 0.34 -2.98 -4.58
C CYS A 250 -0.47 -2.12 -3.60
N GLY A 251 -1.42 -1.32 -4.10
CA GLY A 251 -2.28 -0.48 -3.27
C GLY A 251 -3.15 -1.29 -2.29
N LEU A 252 -3.67 -2.41 -2.75
CA LEU A 252 -4.44 -3.34 -1.94
C LEU A 252 -3.59 -3.98 -0.83
N LEU A 253 -2.39 -4.46 -1.17
CA LEU A 253 -1.44 -4.94 -0.16
C LEU A 253 -1.11 -3.84 0.86
N CYS A 254 -0.98 -2.57 0.44
CA CYS A 254 -0.76 -1.44 1.34
C CYS A 254 -1.92 -1.23 2.32
N VAL A 255 -3.18 -1.41 1.89
CA VAL A 255 -4.35 -1.37 2.79
C VAL A 255 -4.22 -2.45 3.86
N LEU A 256 -3.94 -3.69 3.47
CA LEU A 256 -3.81 -4.80 4.42
C LEU A 256 -2.62 -4.61 5.37
N PHE A 257 -1.49 -4.09 4.87
CA PHE A 257 -0.37 -3.71 5.73
C PHE A 257 -0.69 -2.53 6.64
N SER A 258 -1.51 -1.58 6.22
CA SER A 258 -1.93 -0.49 7.09
C SER A 258 -2.66 -1.03 8.33
N PHE A 259 -3.50 -2.03 8.16
CA PHE A 259 -4.17 -2.70 9.27
C PHE A 259 -3.20 -3.53 10.13
N ILE A 260 -2.25 -4.27 9.53
CA ILE A 260 -1.22 -5.00 10.29
C ILE A 260 -0.40 -4.05 11.17
N PHE A 261 0.02 -2.89 10.63
CA PHE A 261 0.76 -1.88 11.39
C PHE A 261 -0.06 -1.23 12.50
N ILE A 262 -1.38 -1.24 12.41
CA ILE A 262 -2.29 -0.74 13.44
C ILE A 262 -2.60 -1.83 14.47
N PHE A 263 -3.17 -2.94 14.03
CA PHE A 263 -3.79 -3.95 14.92
C PHE A 263 -2.81 -5.00 15.45
N LEU A 264 -1.73 -5.29 14.71
CA LEU A 264 -0.65 -6.17 15.19
C LEU A 264 0.53 -5.41 15.80
N ASN A 265 0.33 -4.14 16.18
CA ASN A 265 1.36 -3.33 16.82
C ASN A 265 1.31 -3.49 18.33
N PRO A 266 2.35 -4.07 18.98
CA PRO A 266 2.36 -4.30 20.43
C PRO A 266 2.43 -3.00 21.25
N ASN A 267 2.73 -1.87 20.60
CA ASN A 267 2.84 -0.56 21.25
C ASN A 267 1.54 0.26 21.18
N LEU A 268 0.51 -0.23 20.49
CA LEU A 268 -0.79 0.40 20.37
C LEU A 268 -1.81 -0.43 21.15
N SER A 269 -2.38 0.18 22.23
CA SER A 269 -3.53 -0.40 22.93
C SER A 269 -4.79 -0.08 22.13
N ILE A 270 -5.15 -0.93 21.19
CA ILE A 270 -6.41 -0.83 20.48
C ILE A 270 -7.35 -1.86 21.09
N ASP A 271 -8.49 -1.37 21.61
CA ASP A 271 -9.56 -2.27 22.08
C ASP A 271 -10.13 -3.03 20.89
N GLU A 272 -9.60 -4.23 20.64
CA GLU A 272 -10.16 -5.17 19.67
C GLU A 272 -11.51 -5.69 20.22
N LYS A 273 -12.58 -5.01 19.84
CA LYS A 273 -13.94 -5.53 20.05
C LYS A 273 -14.59 -6.00 18.74
N ASP A 274 -13.85 -6.00 17.67
CA ASP A 274 -14.41 -6.23 16.36
C ASP A 274 -14.25 -7.69 15.92
N ASN A 275 -15.33 -8.25 15.41
CA ASN A 275 -15.42 -9.61 14.84
C ASN A 275 -14.74 -9.70 13.46
N HIS A 276 -13.70 -8.90 13.21
CA HIS A 276 -12.93 -8.97 11.97
C HIS A 276 -11.98 -10.16 11.97
N PRO A 277 -11.74 -10.80 10.82
CA PRO A 277 -10.64 -11.74 10.67
C PRO A 277 -9.32 -11.02 10.96
N ARG A 278 -8.39 -11.72 11.57
CA ARG A 278 -7.07 -11.14 11.86
C ARG A 278 -6.38 -10.71 10.55
N GLU A 279 -5.76 -9.55 10.55
CA GLU A 279 -5.27 -8.82 9.36
C GLU A 279 -4.25 -9.59 8.56
N ASP A 280 -3.40 -10.38 9.21
CA ASP A 280 -2.44 -11.24 8.52
C ASP A 280 -3.12 -12.36 7.72
N LYS A 281 -4.25 -12.91 8.20
CA LYS A 281 -5.04 -13.88 7.43
C LYS A 281 -5.63 -13.22 6.19
N ARG A 282 -6.22 -12.02 6.31
CA ARG A 282 -6.74 -11.23 5.19
C ARG A 282 -5.64 -10.96 4.15
N LEU A 283 -4.45 -10.53 4.61
CA LEU A 283 -3.30 -10.30 3.74
C LEU A 283 -2.93 -11.55 2.94
N PHE A 284 -2.75 -12.69 3.62
CA PHE A 284 -2.30 -13.90 2.94
C PHE A 284 -3.36 -14.53 2.05
N GLU A 285 -4.63 -14.38 2.36
CA GLU A 285 -5.71 -14.80 1.48
C GLU A 285 -5.69 -14.07 0.14
N ILE A 286 -5.52 -12.75 0.16
CA ILE A 286 -5.38 -11.95 -1.05
C ILE A 286 -4.05 -12.25 -1.76
N TYR A 287 -2.94 -12.30 -1.02
CA TYR A 287 -1.62 -12.59 -1.57
C TYR A 287 -1.59 -13.94 -2.32
N ASP A 288 -2.22 -14.97 -1.80
CA ASP A 288 -2.25 -16.28 -2.44
C ASP A 288 -2.94 -16.27 -3.80
N ASN A 289 -3.76 -15.25 -4.11
CA ASN A 289 -4.37 -15.06 -5.42
C ASN A 289 -3.48 -14.29 -6.42
N ILE A 290 -2.48 -13.52 -5.95
CA ILE A 290 -1.66 -12.66 -6.82
C ILE A 290 -0.17 -13.01 -6.82
N LYS A 291 0.28 -13.93 -5.97
CA LYS A 291 1.71 -14.26 -5.79
C LYS A 291 2.42 -14.72 -7.07
N ASP A 292 1.68 -15.42 -7.94
CA ASP A 292 2.21 -15.96 -9.19
C ASP A 292 2.25 -14.93 -10.32
N ASP A 293 1.56 -13.80 -10.16
CA ASP A 293 1.53 -12.74 -11.17
C ASP A 293 2.85 -11.98 -11.26
N ASN A 294 3.49 -11.75 -10.11
CA ASN A 294 4.76 -11.01 -10.05
C ASN A 294 5.49 -11.25 -8.72
N GLU A 295 6.73 -11.75 -8.80
CA GLU A 295 7.55 -11.98 -7.59
C GLU A 295 7.80 -10.71 -6.74
N LYS A 296 7.58 -9.51 -7.29
CA LYS A 296 7.67 -8.25 -6.53
C LYS A 296 6.64 -8.14 -5.41
N PHE A 297 5.49 -8.81 -5.53
CA PHE A 297 4.51 -8.85 -4.44
C PHE A 297 5.07 -9.62 -3.23
N THR A 298 5.76 -10.72 -3.50
CA THR A 298 6.45 -11.50 -2.47
C THR A 298 7.56 -10.68 -1.78
N LEU A 299 8.38 -9.99 -2.59
CA LEU A 299 9.43 -9.11 -2.08
C LEU A 299 8.86 -7.96 -1.24
N LEU A 300 7.75 -7.35 -1.68
CA LEU A 300 7.05 -6.32 -0.92
C LEU A 300 6.61 -6.84 0.45
N ILE A 301 5.94 -7.99 0.48
CA ILE A 301 5.44 -8.58 1.74
C ILE A 301 6.59 -8.86 2.70
N ILE A 302 7.64 -9.51 2.21
CA ILE A 302 8.83 -9.81 3.03
C ILE A 302 9.42 -8.53 3.62
N HIS A 303 9.57 -7.50 2.81
CA HIS A 303 10.19 -6.26 3.27
C HIS A 303 9.30 -5.49 4.25
N MET A 304 8.01 -5.41 3.98
CA MET A 304 7.06 -4.74 4.88
C MET A 304 7.00 -5.43 6.25
N PHE A 305 7.07 -6.77 6.31
CA PHE A 305 7.16 -7.47 7.59
C PHE A 305 8.51 -7.27 8.29
N LYS A 306 9.62 -7.14 7.56
CA LYS A 306 10.91 -6.74 8.16
C LYS A 306 10.81 -5.35 8.78
N LEU A 307 10.22 -4.39 8.09
CA LEU A 307 10.01 -3.04 8.62
C LEU A 307 9.09 -3.07 9.84
N TRP A 308 7.96 -3.79 9.77
CA TRP A 308 7.05 -3.96 10.89
C TRP A 308 7.76 -4.54 12.12
N LYS A 309 8.58 -5.58 11.93
CA LYS A 309 9.42 -6.17 12.98
C LYS A 309 10.40 -5.15 13.56
N ASP A 310 11.16 -4.45 12.70
CA ASP A 310 12.20 -3.51 13.13
C ASP A 310 11.60 -2.31 13.86
N PHE A 311 10.47 -1.82 13.40
CA PHE A 311 9.76 -0.69 13.99
C PHE A 311 9.10 -1.00 15.33
N ASN A 312 8.74 -2.25 15.56
CA ASN A 312 8.10 -2.70 16.80
C ASN A 312 9.05 -3.46 17.74
N ASP A 313 10.35 -3.53 17.40
CA ASP A 313 11.41 -4.22 18.18
C ASP A 313 11.04 -5.68 18.50
N ILE A 314 10.50 -6.40 17.52
CA ILE A 314 10.06 -7.79 17.69
C ILE A 314 11.28 -8.72 17.60
N GLN A 315 11.71 -9.25 18.75
CA GLN A 315 12.97 -9.99 18.88
C GLN A 315 12.91 -11.41 18.29
N ASP A 316 11.75 -12.08 18.39
CA ASP A 316 11.61 -13.48 17.99
C ASP A 316 11.19 -13.66 16.52
N PHE A 317 11.22 -12.60 15.72
CA PHE A 317 10.87 -12.69 14.31
C PHE A 317 11.89 -13.56 13.56
N PRO A 318 11.46 -14.47 12.66
CA PRO A 318 12.34 -15.42 12.02
C PRO A 318 13.41 -14.73 11.16
N GLU A 319 14.64 -15.25 11.22
CA GLU A 319 15.65 -14.88 10.22
C GLU A 319 15.21 -15.38 8.85
N LEU A 320 14.85 -14.44 7.98
CA LEU A 320 14.47 -14.76 6.62
C LEU A 320 15.71 -15.16 5.82
N LYS A 321 15.96 -16.46 5.72
CA LYS A 321 17.10 -17.01 5.00
C LYS A 321 17.08 -16.59 3.54
N ASN A 322 18.18 -16.02 3.11
CA ASN A 322 18.37 -15.47 1.79
C ASN A 322 18.47 -16.59 0.75
N GLY A 323 17.44 -16.87 -0.01
CA GLY A 323 17.54 -17.84 -1.10
C GLY A 323 16.21 -18.31 -1.70
N ASN A 324 15.20 -18.50 -0.88
CA ASN A 324 13.89 -18.95 -1.35
C ASN A 324 12.83 -18.01 -0.78
N LEU A 325 12.14 -17.30 -1.67
CA LEU A 325 11.10 -16.35 -1.29
C LEU A 325 9.89 -17.07 -0.67
N GLU A 326 9.59 -18.26 -1.12
CA GLU A 326 8.49 -19.08 -0.60
C GLU A 326 8.78 -19.53 0.84
N ASP A 327 10.01 -19.98 1.13
CA ASP A 327 10.42 -20.35 2.49
C ASP A 327 10.34 -19.14 3.44
N ALA A 328 10.70 -17.95 2.95
CA ALA A 328 10.59 -16.73 3.73
C ALA A 328 9.13 -16.39 4.08
N ILE A 329 8.21 -16.48 3.12
CA ILE A 329 6.77 -16.28 3.35
C ILE A 329 6.22 -17.32 4.34
N ASN A 330 6.58 -18.59 4.17
CA ASN A 330 6.12 -19.65 5.07
C ASN A 330 6.61 -19.43 6.50
N SER A 331 7.88 -19.01 6.68
CA SER A 331 8.41 -18.65 8.00
C SER A 331 7.67 -17.48 8.65
N ILE A 332 7.28 -16.47 7.85
CA ILE A 332 6.46 -15.35 8.35
C ILE A 332 5.06 -15.85 8.75
N LYS A 333 4.41 -16.67 7.92
CA LYS A 333 3.09 -17.26 8.23
C LYS A 333 3.13 -18.08 9.53
N GLU A 334 4.14 -18.92 9.70
CA GLU A 334 4.31 -19.73 10.90
C GLU A 334 4.54 -18.87 12.15
N PHE A 335 5.37 -17.83 12.05
CA PHE A 335 5.59 -16.91 13.14
C PHE A 335 4.29 -16.21 13.57
N LEU A 336 3.53 -15.68 12.59
CA LEU A 336 2.28 -14.97 12.87
C LEU A 336 1.20 -15.84 13.47
N LEU A 337 1.17 -17.16 13.18
CA LEU A 337 0.23 -18.09 13.84
C LEU A 337 0.42 -18.15 15.37
N GLY A 338 1.66 -17.95 15.84
CA GLY A 338 1.99 -17.93 17.26
C GLY A 338 2.05 -16.55 17.89
N TYR A 339 2.01 -15.50 17.06
CA TYR A 339 2.17 -14.13 17.53
C TYR A 339 0.87 -13.57 18.10
N ASN A 340 0.96 -13.05 19.33
CA ASN A 340 -0.10 -12.30 19.98
C ASN A 340 0.48 -10.96 20.43
N PRO A 341 0.00 -9.82 19.91
CA PRO A 341 0.52 -8.52 20.27
C PRO A 341 0.17 -8.07 21.71
N ASN A 342 -0.80 -8.76 22.39
CA ASN A 342 -1.32 -8.41 23.73
C ASN A 342 -0.79 -9.33 24.82
#